data_4b0dba1455e09581c00a76c2ffe92d47
#
_entry.id   4b0dba1455e09581c00a76c2ffe92d47
#
_cell.length_a   1.000
_cell.length_b   1.000
_cell.length_c   1.000
_cell.angle_alpha   90.00
_cell.angle_beta   90.00
_cell.angle_gamma   90.00
#
_symmetry.space_group_name_H-M   'P 1'
#
loop_
_entity.id
_entity.type
_entity.pdbx_description
1 polymer ?
#
loop_
_entity_poly.entity_id
_entity_poly.type
_entity_poly.pdbx_seq_one_letter_code
_entity_poly.pdbx_strand_id
1 'polypeptide(L)'
;MDVSNIIQRVKSFSIDVLVVDDGSTNGFTKDLGNVGNLHILTHTRNLGYGKTIIDAFTFAAKNGYDYLLTIDSDGQHEPEEILLFLREIPFYDCDILSGSRYFFPTKVGKEAPLERYRINREITGILNRIMGFNLTDSFCGFKAYKVEKLRLMHLTESGYGMPLQLWIQAWKLGLRVREIPVKLIYKDLTKRFKGILEDPNTRLRYYKNIIEEELAGIEQNGAAMWGMKKKLRF
;
A
#
# COMPACT_ATOMS: atom_id res chain seq x y z
N MET A 1 10.85 -12.55 -10.92
CA MET A 1 10.96 -13.33 -9.67
C MET A 1 9.65 -14.07 -9.56
N ASP A 2 9.70 -15.36 -9.33
CA ASP A 2 8.50 -16.17 -9.12
C ASP A 2 7.94 -15.88 -7.72
N VAL A 3 6.61 -15.86 -7.58
CA VAL A 3 5.91 -15.65 -6.30
C VAL A 3 6.38 -16.68 -5.26
N SER A 4 6.57 -17.93 -5.66
CA SER A 4 7.07 -19.00 -4.81
C SER A 4 8.45 -18.69 -4.19
N ASN A 5 9.33 -18.04 -4.95
CA ASN A 5 10.64 -17.62 -4.45
C ASN A 5 10.50 -16.49 -3.40
N ILE A 6 9.60 -15.52 -3.63
CA ILE A 6 9.33 -14.46 -2.65
C ILE A 6 8.83 -15.08 -1.34
N ILE A 7 7.85 -15.98 -1.42
CA ILE A 7 7.27 -16.64 -0.24
C ILE A 7 8.33 -17.42 0.53
N GLN A 8 9.18 -18.19 -0.15
CA GLN A 8 10.28 -18.94 0.50
C GLN A 8 11.24 -18.02 1.26
N ARG A 9 11.60 -16.88 0.65
CA ARG A 9 12.49 -15.90 1.28
C ARG A 9 11.81 -15.25 2.50
N VAL A 10 10.53 -14.89 2.40
CA VAL A 10 9.77 -14.33 3.52
C VAL A 10 9.63 -15.32 4.68
N LYS A 11 9.36 -16.58 4.37
CA LYS A 11 9.25 -17.67 5.39
C LYS A 11 10.53 -17.87 6.19
N SER A 12 11.70 -17.56 5.63
CA SER A 12 12.97 -17.70 6.35
C SER A 12 13.10 -16.78 7.57
N PHE A 13 12.25 -15.77 7.70
CA PHE A 13 12.26 -14.81 8.82
C PHE A 13 11.47 -15.28 10.05
N SER A 14 10.94 -16.51 10.05
CA SER A 14 10.19 -17.10 11.19
C SER A 14 9.00 -16.24 11.64
N ILE A 15 8.32 -15.59 10.69
CA ILE A 15 7.08 -14.84 10.87
C ILE A 15 5.92 -15.56 10.21
N ASP A 16 4.69 -15.29 10.65
CA ASP A 16 3.50 -15.77 9.95
C ASP A 16 3.35 -15.08 8.60
N VAL A 17 3.01 -15.85 7.58
CA VAL A 17 2.88 -15.36 6.21
C VAL A 17 1.45 -15.59 5.74
N LEU A 18 0.81 -14.52 5.28
CA LEU A 18 -0.47 -14.59 4.57
C LEU A 18 -0.25 -14.33 3.08
N VAL A 19 -0.66 -15.25 2.26
CA VAL A 19 -0.77 -15.06 0.80
C VAL A 19 -2.23 -14.79 0.47
N VAL A 20 -2.52 -13.64 -0.11
CA VAL A 20 -3.86 -13.35 -0.66
C VAL A 20 -3.78 -13.50 -2.18
N ASP A 21 -4.41 -14.57 -2.68
CA ASP A 21 -4.48 -14.88 -4.10
C ASP A 21 -5.75 -14.30 -4.70
N ASP A 22 -5.60 -13.30 -5.55
CA ASP A 22 -6.72 -12.58 -6.18
C ASP A 22 -7.26 -13.31 -7.44
N GLY A 23 -7.57 -14.58 -7.27
CA GLY A 23 -8.21 -15.40 -8.32
C GLY A 23 -7.24 -15.84 -9.43
N SER A 24 -6.01 -16.18 -9.08
CA SER A 24 -5.04 -16.72 -10.06
C SER A 24 -5.51 -18.02 -10.66
N THR A 25 -5.32 -18.18 -11.98
CA THR A 25 -5.73 -19.36 -12.72
C THR A 25 -4.60 -20.39 -12.93
N ASN A 26 -3.38 -20.03 -12.56
CA ASN A 26 -2.19 -20.88 -12.76
C ASN A 26 -1.96 -21.94 -11.67
N GLY A 27 -2.80 -21.95 -10.62
CA GLY A 27 -2.75 -22.96 -9.56
C GLY A 27 -1.55 -22.88 -8.62
N PHE A 28 -0.76 -21.79 -8.65
CA PHE A 28 0.48 -21.67 -7.87
C PHE A 28 0.29 -21.89 -6.37
N THR A 29 -0.88 -21.59 -5.82
CA THR A 29 -1.18 -21.79 -4.40
C THR A 29 -1.22 -23.27 -3.99
N LYS A 30 -1.51 -24.18 -4.94
CA LYS A 30 -1.51 -25.63 -4.70
C LYS A 30 -0.11 -26.17 -4.42
N ASP A 31 0.90 -25.53 -5.00
CA ASP A 31 2.30 -25.94 -4.89
C ASP A 31 2.98 -25.39 -3.63
N LEU A 32 2.33 -24.45 -2.91
CA LEU A 32 2.92 -23.82 -1.72
C LEU A 32 2.95 -24.74 -0.50
N GLY A 33 2.20 -25.84 -0.52
CA GLY A 33 2.14 -26.83 0.56
C GLY A 33 1.58 -26.25 1.87
N ASN A 34 1.08 -27.15 2.72
CA ASN A 34 0.61 -26.78 4.05
C ASN A 34 1.84 -26.75 5.01
N VAL A 35 2.54 -25.64 5.08
CA VAL A 35 3.77 -25.52 5.86
C VAL A 35 3.59 -24.50 6.97
N GLY A 36 3.38 -25.01 8.19
CA GLY A 36 3.49 -24.29 9.46
C GLY A 36 2.74 -22.97 9.54
N ASN A 37 3.46 -21.90 9.40
CA ASN A 37 2.99 -20.50 9.56
C ASN A 37 2.56 -19.82 8.23
N LEU A 38 2.17 -20.60 7.21
CA LEU A 38 1.66 -20.09 5.94
C LEU A 38 0.14 -20.18 5.89
N HIS A 39 -0.51 -19.04 5.73
CA HIS A 39 -1.94 -18.91 5.51
C HIS A 39 -2.20 -18.54 4.05
N ILE A 40 -3.24 -19.09 3.45
CA ILE A 40 -3.64 -18.77 2.07
C ILE A 40 -5.10 -18.36 2.08
N LEU A 41 -5.39 -17.18 1.53
CA LEU A 41 -6.73 -16.70 1.25
C LEU A 41 -6.88 -16.56 -0.26
N THR A 42 -7.84 -17.26 -0.85
CA THR A 42 -8.04 -17.26 -2.30
C THR A 42 -9.39 -16.65 -2.65
N HIS A 43 -9.41 -15.65 -3.51
CA HIS A 43 -10.63 -15.11 -4.11
C HIS A 43 -11.08 -16.02 -5.26
N THR A 44 -12.40 -16.16 -5.45
CA THR A 44 -12.97 -16.95 -6.53
C THR A 44 -12.76 -16.32 -7.91
N ARG A 45 -12.42 -15.03 -7.95
CA ARG A 45 -12.10 -14.25 -9.16
C ARG A 45 -11.24 -13.06 -8.75
N ASN A 46 -10.69 -12.34 -9.73
CA ASN A 46 -10.00 -11.09 -9.47
C ASN A 46 -10.98 -10.04 -8.90
N LEU A 47 -10.71 -9.57 -7.68
CA LEU A 47 -11.48 -8.54 -6.96
C LEU A 47 -10.72 -7.22 -6.85
N GLY A 48 -9.44 -7.21 -7.21
CA GLY A 48 -8.59 -6.03 -7.28
C GLY A 48 -7.59 -5.89 -6.14
N TYR A 49 -6.53 -5.12 -6.41
CA TYR A 49 -5.42 -4.89 -5.49
C TYR A 49 -5.88 -4.40 -4.11
N GLY A 50 -6.75 -3.39 -4.07
CA GLY A 50 -7.25 -2.85 -2.80
C GLY A 50 -8.01 -3.90 -1.99
N LYS A 51 -8.79 -4.76 -2.65
CA LYS A 51 -9.52 -5.84 -1.98
C LYS A 51 -8.56 -6.84 -1.32
N THR A 52 -7.45 -7.20 -1.97
CA THR A 52 -6.46 -8.11 -1.37
C THR A 52 -5.87 -7.54 -0.08
N ILE A 53 -5.58 -6.26 -0.07
CA ILE A 53 -5.03 -5.57 1.11
C ILE A 53 -6.08 -5.45 2.23
N ILE A 54 -7.32 -5.10 1.89
CA ILE A 54 -8.44 -5.01 2.86
C ILE A 54 -8.70 -6.38 3.51
N ASP A 55 -8.63 -7.46 2.74
CA ASP A 55 -8.82 -8.80 3.28
C ASP A 55 -7.64 -9.25 4.15
N ALA A 56 -6.42 -8.85 3.82
CA ALA A 56 -5.26 -9.05 4.68
C ALA A 56 -5.42 -8.29 6.02
N PHE A 57 -5.91 -7.04 5.99
CA PHE A 57 -6.22 -6.27 7.20
C PHE A 57 -7.27 -6.97 8.06
N THR A 58 -8.34 -7.45 7.42
CA THR A 58 -9.42 -8.19 8.09
C THR A 58 -8.90 -9.49 8.72
N PHE A 59 -8.06 -10.22 8.00
CA PHE A 59 -7.44 -11.45 8.50
C PHE A 59 -6.57 -11.16 9.73
N ALA A 60 -5.68 -10.19 9.65
CA ALA A 60 -4.79 -9.82 10.76
C ALA A 60 -5.60 -9.40 12.01
N ALA A 61 -6.64 -8.59 11.82
CA ALA A 61 -7.51 -8.14 12.89
C ALA A 61 -8.29 -9.30 13.57
N LYS A 62 -8.79 -10.26 12.78
CA LYS A 62 -9.54 -11.41 13.29
C LYS A 62 -8.66 -12.41 14.04
N ASN A 63 -7.40 -12.54 13.64
CA ASN A 63 -6.47 -13.50 14.23
C ASN A 63 -5.59 -12.91 15.33
N GLY A 64 -5.83 -11.65 15.75
CA GLY A 64 -5.19 -11.05 16.91
C GLY A 64 -3.74 -10.66 16.73
N TYR A 65 -3.29 -10.40 15.48
CA TYR A 65 -1.94 -9.89 15.23
C TYR A 65 -1.80 -8.45 15.72
N ASP A 66 -0.64 -8.11 16.26
CA ASP A 66 -0.31 -6.74 16.68
C ASP A 66 0.10 -5.88 15.48
N TYR A 67 0.84 -6.47 14.55
CA TYR A 67 1.33 -5.81 13.35
C TYR A 67 1.02 -6.62 12.10
N LEU A 68 0.77 -5.93 11.01
CA LEU A 68 0.71 -6.49 9.66
C LEU A 68 1.73 -5.78 8.79
N LEU A 69 2.55 -6.54 8.07
CA LEU A 69 3.46 -6.03 7.07
C LEU A 69 3.01 -6.51 5.69
N THR A 70 2.82 -5.59 4.76
CA THR A 70 2.47 -5.89 3.36
C THR A 70 3.68 -5.79 2.45
N ILE A 71 3.76 -6.67 1.46
CA ILE A 71 4.76 -6.64 0.39
C ILE A 71 4.10 -7.08 -0.92
N ASP A 72 4.35 -6.35 -2.01
CA ASP A 72 3.84 -6.74 -3.33
C ASP A 72 4.63 -7.92 -3.89
N SER A 73 3.92 -8.89 -4.50
CA SER A 73 4.50 -10.11 -5.06
C SER A 73 5.04 -9.95 -6.48
N ASP A 74 5.09 -8.74 -7.02
CA ASP A 74 5.53 -8.46 -8.40
C ASP A 74 7.04 -8.39 -8.58
N GLY A 75 7.79 -8.55 -7.49
CA GLY A 75 9.25 -8.53 -7.46
C GLY A 75 9.86 -7.13 -7.50
N GLN A 76 9.08 -6.09 -7.24
CA GLN A 76 9.57 -4.71 -7.13
C GLN A 76 10.13 -4.36 -5.75
N HIS A 77 10.00 -5.26 -4.79
CA HIS A 77 10.55 -5.15 -3.44
C HIS A 77 11.54 -6.26 -3.15
N GLU A 78 12.52 -5.97 -2.31
CA GLU A 78 13.48 -6.93 -1.81
C GLU A 78 12.94 -7.55 -0.51
N PRO A 79 12.60 -8.87 -0.47
CA PRO A 79 12.03 -9.49 0.73
C PRO A 79 12.89 -9.34 1.98
N GLU A 80 14.22 -9.29 1.84
CA GLU A 80 15.14 -9.11 2.97
C GLU A 80 14.98 -7.76 3.66
N GLU A 81 14.37 -6.77 3.01
CA GLU A 81 14.05 -5.48 3.65
C GLU A 81 12.92 -5.59 4.69
N ILE A 82 12.23 -6.75 4.80
CA ILE A 82 11.35 -7.07 5.94
C ILE A 82 12.12 -6.89 7.27
N LEU A 83 13.37 -7.31 7.32
CA LEU A 83 14.22 -7.15 8.50
C LEU A 83 14.41 -5.68 8.90
N LEU A 84 14.43 -4.77 7.93
CA LEU A 84 14.47 -3.34 8.20
C LEU A 84 13.19 -2.90 8.95
N PHE A 85 12.01 -3.31 8.48
CA PHE A 85 10.76 -2.99 9.17
C PHE A 85 10.71 -3.59 10.58
N LEU A 86 11.05 -4.87 10.74
CA LEU A 86 11.05 -5.55 12.03
C LEU A 86 12.00 -4.87 13.04
N ARG A 87 13.14 -4.38 12.57
CA ARG A 87 14.08 -3.61 13.39
C ARG A 87 13.53 -2.25 13.77
N GLU A 88 12.92 -1.52 12.83
CA GLU A 88 12.52 -0.13 13.02
C GLU A 88 11.18 0.02 13.76
N ILE A 89 10.25 -0.94 13.64
CA ILE A 89 8.95 -0.91 14.32
C ILE A 89 9.05 -0.59 15.83
N PRO A 90 9.96 -1.18 16.63
CA PRO A 90 10.06 -0.88 18.05
C PRO A 90 10.57 0.53 18.36
N PHE A 91 11.33 1.15 17.44
CA PHE A 91 11.95 2.46 17.65
C PHE A 91 11.06 3.62 17.20
N TYR A 92 10.20 3.38 16.22
CA TYR A 92 9.30 4.42 15.73
C TYR A 92 7.96 4.35 16.47
N ASP A 93 7.66 5.39 17.22
CA ASP A 93 6.32 5.60 17.76
C ASP A 93 5.38 6.07 16.64
N CYS A 94 5.05 5.15 15.72
CA CYS A 94 4.15 5.39 14.61
C CYS A 94 3.11 4.28 14.49
N ASP A 95 2.02 4.58 13.81
CA ASP A 95 0.91 3.66 13.58
C ASP A 95 1.02 3.01 12.19
N ILE A 96 1.69 3.69 11.25
CA ILE A 96 2.03 3.21 9.91
C ILE A 96 3.50 3.54 9.64
N LEU A 97 4.29 2.49 9.36
CA LEU A 97 5.66 2.62 8.86
C LEU A 97 5.66 2.25 7.38
N SER A 98 5.84 3.23 6.50
CA SER A 98 5.79 3.07 5.04
C SER A 98 7.19 3.00 4.44
N GLY A 99 7.42 2.04 3.58
CA GLY A 99 8.56 2.09 2.69
C GLY A 99 8.42 3.24 1.70
N SER A 100 9.53 3.87 1.34
CA SER A 100 9.57 4.83 0.24
C SER A 100 10.71 4.47 -0.72
N ARG A 101 10.34 4.26 -1.97
CA ARG A 101 11.28 4.03 -3.09
C ARG A 101 11.95 5.32 -3.55
N TYR A 102 11.38 6.46 -3.15
CA TYR A 102 11.79 7.81 -3.57
C TYR A 102 12.32 8.66 -2.41
N PHE A 103 12.64 8.02 -1.29
CA PHE A 103 13.17 8.69 -0.08
C PHE A 103 14.44 9.50 -0.39
N PHE A 104 15.30 8.97 -1.26
CA PHE A 104 16.48 9.66 -1.78
C PHE A 104 16.28 10.04 -3.26
N PRO A 105 16.06 11.33 -3.57
CA PRO A 105 15.77 11.79 -4.94
C PRO A 105 16.84 11.48 -5.99
N THR A 106 18.08 11.27 -5.57
CA THR A 106 19.23 11.03 -6.45
C THR A 106 19.17 9.71 -7.22
N LYS A 107 18.30 8.78 -6.82
CA LYS A 107 18.11 7.49 -7.49
C LYS A 107 17.00 7.50 -8.54
N VAL A 108 16.28 8.62 -8.66
CA VAL A 108 15.13 8.74 -9.56
C VAL A 108 15.59 9.04 -10.99
N GLY A 109 15.06 8.29 -11.94
CA GLY A 109 15.21 8.57 -13.38
C GLY A 109 15.98 7.52 -14.17
N LYS A 110 16.77 6.66 -13.52
CA LYS A 110 17.45 5.55 -14.21
C LYS A 110 16.72 4.20 -14.05
N GLU A 111 15.89 4.05 -13.03
CA GLU A 111 15.34 2.76 -12.61
C GLU A 111 13.80 2.71 -12.63
N ALA A 112 13.09 3.84 -12.73
CA ALA A 112 11.63 3.88 -12.78
C ALA A 112 11.11 4.49 -14.08
N PRO A 113 9.98 4.01 -14.63
CA PRO A 113 9.27 4.71 -15.70
C PRO A 113 8.93 6.13 -15.26
N LEU A 114 9.42 7.12 -16.02
CA LEU A 114 9.30 8.55 -15.67
C LEU A 114 7.84 8.98 -15.43
N GLU A 115 6.92 8.40 -16.17
CA GLU A 115 5.49 8.64 -16.04
C GLU A 115 4.97 8.21 -14.67
N ARG A 116 5.33 7.00 -14.20
CA ARG A 116 4.92 6.49 -12.87
C ARG A 116 5.46 7.37 -11.75
N TYR A 117 6.71 7.80 -11.89
CA TYR A 117 7.32 8.71 -10.94
C TYR A 117 6.59 10.07 -10.90
N ARG A 118 6.26 10.64 -12.07
CA ARG A 118 5.55 11.92 -12.16
C ARG A 118 4.18 11.85 -11.49
N ILE A 119 3.40 10.82 -11.77
CA ILE A 119 2.08 10.61 -11.15
C ILE A 119 2.22 10.42 -9.63
N ASN A 120 3.16 9.58 -9.20
CA ASN A 120 3.41 9.40 -7.76
C ASN A 120 3.73 10.73 -7.09
N ARG A 121 4.68 11.49 -7.64
CA ARG A 121 5.08 12.78 -7.10
C ARG A 121 3.94 13.79 -7.04
N GLU A 122 3.10 13.86 -8.08
CA GLU A 122 1.95 14.77 -8.14
C GLU A 122 0.93 14.41 -7.05
N ILE A 123 0.52 13.16 -6.98
CA ILE A 123 -0.46 12.68 -6.00
C ILE A 123 0.09 12.81 -4.56
N THR A 124 1.34 12.39 -4.33
CA THR A 124 1.99 12.55 -3.02
C THR A 124 2.05 14.02 -2.60
N GLY A 125 2.33 14.92 -3.53
CA GLY A 125 2.31 16.37 -3.27
C GLY A 125 0.92 16.90 -2.92
N ILE A 126 -0.14 16.38 -3.55
CA ILE A 126 -1.53 16.72 -3.20
C ILE A 126 -1.84 16.25 -1.78
N LEU A 127 -1.57 15.00 -1.46
CA LEU A 127 -1.80 14.43 -0.14
C LEU A 127 -1.04 15.19 0.96
N ASN A 128 0.23 15.51 0.74
CA ASN A 128 1.03 16.28 1.71
C ASN A 128 0.45 17.67 1.98
N ARG A 129 -0.05 18.36 0.94
CA ARG A 129 -0.68 19.69 1.11
C ARG A 129 -1.97 19.62 1.91
N ILE A 130 -2.77 18.56 1.74
CA ILE A 130 -4.04 18.36 2.43
C ILE A 130 -3.80 17.94 3.88
N MET A 131 -2.93 16.96 4.09
CA MET A 131 -2.81 16.25 5.36
C MET A 131 -1.66 16.77 6.25
N GLY A 132 -0.74 17.56 5.70
CA GLY A 132 0.46 17.99 6.42
C GLY A 132 1.48 16.86 6.65
N PHE A 133 1.35 15.73 5.94
CA PHE A 133 2.36 14.67 5.94
C PHE A 133 3.58 15.10 5.11
N ASN A 134 4.68 14.41 5.31
CA ASN A 134 5.91 14.59 4.53
C ASN A 134 6.25 13.29 3.78
N LEU A 135 5.24 12.72 3.10
CA LEU A 135 5.42 11.50 2.30
C LEU A 135 6.29 11.79 1.08
N THR A 136 7.09 10.81 0.68
CA THR A 136 7.86 10.81 -0.56
C THR A 136 7.37 9.75 -1.55
N ASP A 137 6.59 8.75 -1.08
CA ASP A 137 6.01 7.68 -1.91
C ASP A 137 4.64 7.21 -1.38
N SER A 138 3.56 7.77 -1.89
CA SER A 138 2.20 7.40 -1.46
C SER A 138 1.71 6.03 -1.96
N PHE A 139 2.40 5.43 -2.95
CA PHE A 139 1.99 4.18 -3.60
C PHE A 139 2.88 2.97 -3.30
N CYS A 140 3.87 3.08 -2.43
CA CYS A 140 4.67 1.93 -2.04
C CYS A 140 3.78 0.89 -1.33
N GLY A 141 3.75 -0.34 -1.81
CA GLY A 141 2.99 -1.45 -1.20
C GLY A 141 3.69 -2.06 0.04
N PHE A 142 4.94 -1.72 0.27
CA PHE A 142 5.74 -2.23 1.37
C PHE A 142 5.54 -1.38 2.62
N LYS A 143 4.67 -1.81 3.52
CA LYS A 143 4.28 -1.05 4.72
C LYS A 143 4.05 -1.98 5.90
N ALA A 144 4.33 -1.46 7.10
CA ALA A 144 3.90 -2.08 8.35
C ALA A 144 2.84 -1.22 9.02
N TYR A 145 1.86 -1.89 9.64
CA TYR A 145 0.70 -1.25 10.26
C TYR A 145 0.48 -1.82 11.66
N LYS A 146 0.11 -0.98 12.62
CA LYS A 146 -0.51 -1.44 13.87
C LYS A 146 -1.93 -1.93 13.57
N VAL A 147 -2.21 -3.20 13.81
CA VAL A 147 -3.49 -3.82 13.46
C VAL A 147 -4.66 -3.20 14.22
N GLU A 148 -4.45 -2.77 15.46
CA GLU A 148 -5.48 -2.04 16.23
C GLU A 148 -5.98 -0.78 15.53
N LYS A 149 -5.12 -0.09 14.76
CA LYS A 149 -5.46 1.12 14.01
C LYS A 149 -6.22 0.79 12.72
N LEU A 150 -5.90 -0.34 12.09
CA LEU A 150 -6.62 -0.81 10.90
C LEU A 150 -8.10 -1.09 11.19
N ARG A 151 -8.43 -1.53 12.41
CA ARG A 151 -9.82 -1.76 12.84
C ARG A 151 -10.68 -0.49 12.84
N LEU A 152 -10.06 0.69 12.88
CA LEU A 152 -10.74 1.98 12.88
C LEU A 152 -11.02 2.50 11.47
N MET A 153 -10.43 1.86 10.45
CA MET A 153 -10.56 2.28 9.06
C MET A 153 -11.74 1.60 8.38
N HIS A 154 -12.40 2.33 7.49
CA HIS A 154 -13.46 1.82 6.63
C HIS A 154 -13.04 1.89 5.18
N LEU A 155 -12.19 0.95 4.75
CA LEU A 155 -11.65 0.90 3.41
C LEU A 155 -12.60 0.13 2.47
N THR A 156 -12.98 0.74 1.36
CA THR A 156 -13.94 0.21 0.38
C THR A 156 -13.38 0.19 -1.05
N GLU A 157 -12.33 0.98 -1.31
CA GLU A 157 -11.69 1.04 -2.63
C GLU A 157 -10.97 -0.28 -2.95
N SER A 158 -11.49 -1.03 -3.90
CA SER A 158 -10.98 -2.36 -4.26
C SER A 158 -9.81 -2.32 -5.25
N GLY A 159 -9.59 -1.20 -5.93
CA GLY A 159 -8.58 -1.04 -6.97
C GLY A 159 -7.27 -0.42 -6.49
N TYR A 160 -6.56 0.17 -7.43
CA TYR A 160 -5.25 0.82 -7.20
C TYR A 160 -5.35 2.18 -6.49
N GLY A 161 -6.56 2.68 -6.22
CA GLY A 161 -6.81 3.88 -5.43
C GLY A 161 -6.80 3.65 -3.92
N MET A 162 -6.84 2.39 -3.46
CA MET A 162 -6.92 2.04 -2.05
C MET A 162 -5.84 2.72 -1.18
N PRO A 163 -4.57 2.84 -1.60
CA PRO A 163 -3.59 3.56 -0.80
C PRO A 163 -3.96 5.02 -0.52
N LEU A 164 -4.72 5.67 -1.42
CA LEU A 164 -5.13 7.07 -1.25
C LEU A 164 -6.24 7.16 -0.22
N GLN A 165 -7.23 6.26 -0.29
CA GLN A 165 -8.27 6.13 0.72
C GLN A 165 -7.64 5.87 2.10
N LEU A 166 -6.66 4.98 2.19
CA LEU A 166 -5.93 4.66 3.41
C LEU A 166 -5.24 5.91 3.99
N TRP A 167 -4.55 6.71 3.18
CA TRP A 167 -3.86 7.90 3.65
C TRP A 167 -4.82 8.94 4.22
N ILE A 168 -5.94 9.18 3.54
CA ILE A 168 -6.92 10.15 3.99
C ILE A 168 -7.58 9.70 5.30
N GLN A 169 -7.91 8.41 5.43
CA GLN A 169 -8.46 7.87 6.67
C GLN A 169 -7.43 7.85 7.80
N ALA A 170 -6.16 7.55 7.51
CA ALA A 170 -5.08 7.65 8.49
C ALA A 170 -4.94 9.08 9.04
N TRP A 171 -4.99 10.08 8.16
CA TRP A 171 -4.97 11.48 8.56
C TRP A 171 -6.20 11.87 9.38
N LYS A 172 -7.41 11.49 8.97
CA LYS A 172 -8.66 11.73 9.71
C LYS A 172 -8.62 11.15 11.12
N LEU A 173 -8.02 9.98 11.26
CA LEU A 173 -7.88 9.28 12.54
C LEU A 173 -6.69 9.80 13.38
N GLY A 174 -5.94 10.78 12.89
CA GLY A 174 -4.76 11.32 13.57
C GLY A 174 -3.61 10.31 13.70
N LEU A 175 -3.51 9.33 12.78
CA LEU A 175 -2.48 8.31 12.84
C LEU A 175 -1.11 8.90 12.53
N ARG A 176 -0.12 8.40 13.26
CA ARG A 176 1.28 8.79 13.08
C ARG A 176 1.92 7.95 12.00
N VAL A 177 2.45 8.62 10.99
CA VAL A 177 3.06 8.00 9.82
C VAL A 177 4.55 8.33 9.78
N ARG A 178 5.37 7.34 9.46
CA ARG A 178 6.80 7.47 9.18
C ARG A 178 7.15 6.76 7.89
N GLU A 179 8.16 7.26 7.19
CA GLU A 179 8.74 6.58 6.03
C GLU A 179 10.15 6.10 6.33
N ILE A 180 10.51 4.97 5.74
CA ILE A 180 11.87 4.43 5.67
C ILE A 180 12.26 4.17 4.22
N PRO A 181 13.54 4.37 3.85
CA PRO A 181 13.98 4.08 2.49
C PRO A 181 13.93 2.59 2.19
N VAL A 182 13.33 2.22 1.05
CA VAL A 182 13.39 0.86 0.48
C VAL A 182 13.92 0.90 -0.93
N LYS A 183 14.42 -0.23 -1.42
CA LYS A 183 14.95 -0.33 -2.78
C LYS A 183 13.84 -0.12 -3.82
N LEU A 184 14.20 0.58 -4.87
CA LEU A 184 13.40 0.68 -6.08
C LEU A 184 13.90 -0.37 -7.07
N ILE A 185 13.07 -1.37 -7.36
CA ILE A 185 13.42 -2.45 -8.27
C ILE A 185 12.40 -2.51 -9.41
N TYR A 186 12.84 -2.21 -10.62
CA TYR A 186 12.06 -2.39 -11.83
C TYR A 186 12.78 -3.40 -12.75
N LYS A 187 12.40 -4.67 -12.63
CA LYS A 187 12.96 -5.75 -13.47
C LYS A 187 12.38 -5.73 -14.88
N ASP A 188 11.17 -5.25 -15.03
CA ASP A 188 10.44 -5.21 -16.29
C ASP A 188 9.78 -3.84 -16.47
N LEU A 189 10.39 -3.00 -17.27
CA LEU A 189 9.88 -1.67 -17.61
C LEU A 189 8.68 -1.74 -18.59
N THR A 190 8.36 -2.91 -19.13
CA THR A 190 7.25 -3.10 -20.08
C THR A 190 5.94 -3.39 -19.36
N LYS A 191 5.97 -3.79 -18.08
CA LYS A 191 4.76 -4.03 -17.29
C LYS A 191 3.93 -2.74 -17.20
N ARG A 192 2.71 -2.83 -17.73
CA ARG A 192 1.75 -1.72 -17.75
C ARG A 192 0.55 -2.01 -16.86
N PHE A 193 -0.11 -0.95 -16.43
CA PHE A 193 -1.47 -1.08 -15.91
C PHE A 193 -2.37 -1.64 -17.00
N LYS A 194 -3.44 -2.32 -16.62
CA LYS A 194 -4.39 -2.89 -17.58
C LYS A 194 -5.65 -2.03 -17.66
N GLY A 195 -6.32 -2.09 -18.80
CA GLY A 195 -7.60 -1.41 -19.02
C GLY A 195 -7.47 0.12 -19.02
N ILE A 196 -8.48 0.79 -18.48
CA ILE A 196 -8.57 2.26 -18.51
C ILE A 196 -7.43 2.97 -17.76
N LEU A 197 -6.76 2.29 -16.83
CA LEU A 197 -5.63 2.84 -16.07
C LEU A 197 -4.30 2.77 -16.84
N GLU A 198 -4.28 2.21 -18.03
CA GLU A 198 -3.10 2.24 -18.91
C GLU A 198 -2.78 3.68 -19.34
N ASP A 199 -3.82 4.48 -19.65
CA ASP A 199 -3.66 5.89 -19.96
C ASP A 199 -3.27 6.71 -18.71
N PRO A 200 -2.13 7.43 -18.74
CA PRO A 200 -1.64 8.20 -17.60
C PRO A 200 -2.60 9.28 -17.11
N ASN A 201 -3.29 9.97 -18.02
CA ASN A 201 -4.21 11.06 -17.67
C ASN A 201 -5.49 10.51 -17.02
N THR A 202 -5.99 9.40 -17.54
CA THR A 202 -7.14 8.69 -16.97
C THR A 202 -6.80 8.16 -15.57
N ARG A 203 -5.59 7.60 -15.40
CA ARG A 203 -5.10 7.13 -14.10
C ARG A 203 -4.95 8.27 -13.10
N LEU A 204 -4.37 9.40 -13.51
CA LEU A 204 -4.23 10.56 -12.65
C LEU A 204 -5.61 11.12 -12.22
N ARG A 205 -6.56 11.20 -13.14
CA ARG A 205 -7.93 11.61 -12.84
C ARG A 205 -8.62 10.67 -11.87
N TYR A 206 -8.51 9.37 -12.09
CA TYR A 206 -9.03 8.36 -11.17
C TYR A 206 -8.50 8.55 -9.75
N TYR A 207 -7.19 8.77 -9.59
CA TYR A 207 -6.61 9.00 -8.27
C TYR A 207 -7.11 10.30 -7.62
N LYS A 208 -7.25 11.37 -8.39
CA LYS A 208 -7.82 12.63 -7.87
C LYS A 208 -9.26 12.45 -7.42
N ASN A 209 -10.09 11.74 -8.18
CA ASN A 209 -11.47 11.46 -7.82
C ASN A 209 -11.57 10.70 -6.49
N ILE A 210 -10.74 9.68 -6.26
CA ILE A 210 -10.70 8.95 -4.98
C ILE A 210 -10.40 9.90 -3.81
N ILE A 211 -9.44 10.80 -3.98
CA ILE A 211 -9.10 11.80 -2.96
C ILE A 211 -10.31 12.72 -2.68
N GLU A 212 -10.96 13.21 -3.72
CA GLU A 212 -12.12 14.11 -3.61
C GLU A 212 -13.31 13.43 -2.94
N GLU A 213 -13.63 12.19 -3.32
CA GLU A 213 -14.71 11.38 -2.75
C GLU A 213 -14.50 11.11 -1.26
N GLU A 214 -13.29 10.71 -0.86
CA GLU A 214 -12.97 10.48 0.55
C GLU A 214 -13.06 11.76 1.39
N LEU A 215 -12.60 12.89 0.85
CA LEU A 215 -12.71 14.19 1.54
C LEU A 215 -14.15 14.64 1.66
N ALA A 216 -14.98 14.48 0.62
CA ALA A 216 -16.41 14.80 0.66
C ALA A 216 -17.16 13.95 1.70
N GLY A 217 -16.84 12.66 1.80
CA GLY A 217 -17.38 11.76 2.82
C GLY A 217 -17.05 12.18 4.26
N ILE A 218 -15.90 12.82 4.47
CA ILE A 218 -15.52 13.39 5.77
C ILE A 218 -16.38 14.60 6.11
N GLU A 219 -16.64 15.49 5.15
CA GLU A 219 -17.46 16.69 5.36
C GLU A 219 -18.93 16.35 5.71
N GLN A 220 -19.50 15.34 5.03
CA GLN A 220 -20.88 14.90 5.26
C GLN A 220 -21.09 14.24 6.64
N ASN A 221 -20.09 13.55 7.16
CA ASN A 221 -20.18 12.86 8.46
C ASN A 221 -19.96 13.76 9.69
N GLY A 222 -20.07 15.10 9.52
CA GLY A 222 -20.16 16.06 10.63
C GLY A 222 -18.88 16.30 11.41
N ALA A 223 -17.74 15.90 10.90
CA ALA A 223 -16.47 16.37 11.41
C ALA A 223 -16.26 17.82 10.94
N ALA A 224 -16.66 18.79 11.77
CA ALA A 224 -16.49 20.21 11.55
C ALA A 224 -14.99 20.56 11.39
N MET A 225 -14.44 20.38 10.22
CA MET A 225 -13.14 20.91 9.83
C MET A 225 -13.31 22.26 9.16
N TRP A 226 -13.63 23.23 9.99
CA TRP A 226 -13.82 24.65 9.67
C TRP A 226 -12.54 25.31 9.17
N GLY A 227 -11.91 24.85 8.17
CA GLY A 227 -10.66 25.42 7.62
C GLY A 227 -10.29 24.94 6.23
N MET A 228 -10.90 23.86 5.77
CA MET A 228 -10.48 23.20 4.53
C MET A 228 -11.01 23.82 3.24
N LYS A 229 -12.18 24.48 3.26
CA LYS A 229 -12.77 25.11 2.06
C LYS A 229 -11.89 26.14 1.34
N LYS A 230 -10.85 26.66 2.00
CA LYS A 230 -9.91 27.62 1.39
C LYS A 230 -8.67 27.01 0.74
N LYS A 231 -8.41 25.70 0.92
CA LYS A 231 -7.17 25.07 0.44
C LYS A 231 -7.34 24.15 -0.79
N LEU A 232 -8.56 23.84 -1.18
CA LEU A 232 -8.86 22.94 -2.31
C LEU A 232 -9.24 23.73 -3.58
N ARG A 233 -8.41 24.64 -4.03
CA ARG A 233 -8.40 25.07 -5.44
C ARG A 233 -7.20 24.41 -6.10
N PHE A 234 -7.48 23.41 -6.90
CA PHE A 234 -6.50 22.74 -7.79
C PHE A 234 -6.12 23.67 -8.94
#